data_fdd5560594a70cddbadb45ebbf4c817e
#
_entry.id   fdd5560594a70cddbadb45ebbf4c817e
#
_cell.length_a   1.000
_cell.length_b   1.000
_cell.length_c   1.000
_cell.angle_alpha   90.00
_cell.angle_beta   90.00
_cell.angle_gamma   90.00
#
_symmetry.space_group_name_H-M   'P 1'
#
loop_
_entity.id
_entity.type
_entity.pdbx_description
1 polymer ?
#
loop_
_entity_poly.entity_id
_entity_poly.type
_entity_poly.pdbx_seq_one_letter_code
_entity_poly.pdbx_strand_id
1 'polypeptide(L)'
;MKRILLLFLFVLISAHVFSQDSPKAYLVSNAHFDSQWNWDVQRSIREYIPKTLDQNLFLLGTYPDYVFNFEGGIKYQWMKEYYPHQYELIKRYIREGRWHVTGSTWDATDPNLSLIHI
;
A
#
# COMPACT_ATOMS: atom_id res chain seq x y z
N MET A 1 22.98 -14.66 53.01
CA MET A 1 23.52 -14.03 51.79
C MET A 1 23.12 -14.78 50.49
N LYS A 2 23.40 -16.07 50.33
CA LYS A 2 23.07 -16.82 49.08
C LYS A 2 21.57 -16.80 48.70
N ARG A 3 20.64 -16.89 49.64
CA ARG A 3 19.18 -16.85 49.39
C ARG A 3 18.69 -15.48 48.90
N ILE A 4 19.29 -14.41 49.41
CA ILE A 4 18.95 -13.03 48.98
C ILE A 4 19.47 -12.78 47.58
N LEU A 5 20.64 -13.28 47.23
CA LEU A 5 21.22 -13.18 45.91
C LEU A 5 20.38 -13.94 44.87
N LEU A 6 19.89 -15.14 45.23
CA LEU A 6 18.99 -15.93 44.34
C LEU A 6 17.64 -15.23 44.12
N LEU A 7 17.07 -14.60 45.16
CA LEU A 7 15.83 -13.80 44.99
C LEU A 7 16.06 -12.58 44.09
N PHE A 8 17.18 -11.89 44.26
CA PHE A 8 17.51 -10.75 43.38
C PHE A 8 17.72 -11.17 41.92
N LEU A 9 18.38 -12.30 41.70
CA LEU A 9 18.58 -12.86 40.36
C LEU A 9 17.25 -13.26 39.74
N PHE A 10 16.34 -13.87 40.51
CA PHE A 10 15.02 -14.26 40.05
C PHE A 10 14.14 -13.04 39.67
N VAL A 11 14.19 -11.96 40.46
CA VAL A 11 13.50 -10.70 40.17
C VAL A 11 14.06 -10.04 38.90
N LEU A 12 15.38 -10.05 38.69
CA LEU A 12 16.01 -9.50 37.50
C LEU A 12 15.63 -10.31 36.24
N ILE A 13 15.58 -11.64 36.33
CA ILE A 13 15.17 -12.50 35.18
C ILE A 13 13.70 -12.28 34.88
N SER A 14 12.81 -12.20 35.88
CA SER A 14 11.38 -11.95 35.65
C SER A 14 11.12 -10.56 35.03
N ALA A 15 11.88 -9.54 35.37
CA ALA A 15 11.74 -8.22 34.78
C ALA A 15 12.06 -8.20 33.28
N HIS A 16 12.94 -9.08 32.80
CA HIS A 16 13.29 -9.17 31.37
C HIS A 16 12.24 -9.95 30.54
N VAL A 17 11.44 -10.83 31.19
CA VAL A 17 10.42 -11.63 30.49
C VAL A 17 9.18 -10.81 30.14
N PHE A 18 8.94 -9.67 30.79
CA PHE A 18 7.78 -8.80 30.55
C PHE A 18 8.02 -7.68 29.52
N SER A 19 9.18 -7.62 28.90
CA SER A 19 9.40 -6.73 27.75
C SER A 19 8.83 -7.38 26.48
N GLN A 20 7.51 -7.54 26.43
CA GLN A 20 6.85 -7.81 25.15
C GLN A 20 6.79 -6.51 24.36
N ASP A 21 7.37 -6.50 23.17
CA ASP A 21 7.15 -5.43 22.22
C ASP A 21 5.64 -5.21 22.06
N SER A 22 5.20 -3.98 22.21
CA SER A 22 3.81 -3.63 21.97
C SER A 22 3.40 -4.11 20.59
N PRO A 23 2.23 -4.75 20.42
CA PRO A 23 1.76 -5.19 19.12
C PRO A 23 1.72 -3.99 18.16
N LYS A 24 2.33 -4.15 16.99
CA LYS A 24 2.37 -3.11 15.94
C LYS A 24 1.27 -3.39 14.92
N ALA A 25 0.46 -2.40 14.64
CA ALA A 25 -0.50 -2.44 13.54
C ALA A 25 0.11 -1.71 12.33
N TYR A 26 0.07 -2.36 11.17
CA TYR A 26 0.51 -1.77 9.91
C TYR A 26 -0.74 -1.45 9.08
N LEU A 27 -0.92 -0.18 8.75
CA LEU A 27 -2.01 0.29 7.90
C LEU A 27 -1.46 0.51 6.49
N VAL A 28 -2.07 -0.16 5.51
CA VAL A 28 -1.68 -0.07 4.11
C VAL A 28 -2.84 0.55 3.34
N SER A 29 -2.66 1.77 2.85
CA SER A 29 -3.64 2.44 1.99
C SER A 29 -3.61 1.82 0.60
N ASN A 30 -4.76 1.41 0.11
CA ASN A 30 -4.94 0.85 -1.23
C ASN A 30 -6.29 1.29 -1.78
N ALA A 31 -6.38 1.44 -3.11
CA ALA A 31 -7.65 1.61 -3.80
C ALA A 31 -7.99 0.31 -4.54
N HIS A 32 -9.11 -0.32 -4.17
CA HIS A 32 -9.68 -1.36 -5.00
C HIS A 32 -10.29 -0.73 -6.26
N PHE A 33 -9.76 -1.07 -7.42
CA PHE A 33 -10.13 -0.44 -8.67
C PHE A 33 -10.22 -1.47 -9.79
N ASP A 34 -11.46 -1.81 -10.16
CA ASP A 34 -11.71 -2.66 -11.30
C ASP A 34 -11.53 -1.86 -12.59
N SER A 35 -10.73 -2.39 -13.52
CA SER A 35 -10.50 -1.77 -14.83
C SER A 35 -11.80 -1.69 -15.64
N GLN A 36 -12.68 -2.65 -15.42
CA GLN A 36 -14.04 -2.71 -15.95
C GLN A 36 -14.91 -3.56 -15.02
N TRP A 37 -16.15 -3.15 -14.78
CA TRP A 37 -17.14 -3.91 -14.00
C TRP A 37 -18.54 -3.66 -14.56
N ASN A 38 -19.39 -2.90 -13.85
CA ASN A 38 -20.70 -2.44 -14.34
C ASN A 38 -20.60 -1.17 -15.21
N TRP A 39 -19.41 -0.87 -15.69
CA TRP A 39 -19.06 0.27 -16.53
C TRP A 39 -17.98 -0.15 -17.53
N ASP A 40 -17.81 0.65 -18.56
CA ASP A 40 -16.81 0.43 -19.60
C ASP A 40 -15.42 1.00 -19.22
N VAL A 41 -14.40 0.58 -19.95
CA VAL A 41 -13.02 1.07 -19.80
C VAL A 41 -12.93 2.59 -19.99
N GLN A 42 -13.75 3.15 -20.89
CA GLN A 42 -13.75 4.60 -21.14
C GLN A 42 -14.18 5.39 -19.91
N ARG A 43 -15.12 4.86 -19.16
CA ARG A 43 -15.54 5.44 -17.88
C ARG A 43 -14.45 5.33 -16.83
N SER A 44 -13.75 4.20 -16.76
CA SER A 44 -12.59 4.02 -15.89
C SER A 44 -11.53 5.10 -16.16
N ILE A 45 -11.20 5.34 -17.42
CA ILE A 45 -10.22 6.35 -17.82
C ILE A 45 -10.72 7.77 -17.49
N ARG A 46 -11.98 8.10 -17.79
CA ARG A 46 -12.48 9.48 -17.66
C ARG A 46 -12.90 9.88 -16.26
N GLU A 47 -13.33 8.94 -15.43
CA GLU A 47 -13.90 9.24 -14.10
C GLU A 47 -13.05 8.69 -12.95
N TYR A 48 -12.73 7.40 -12.99
CA TYR A 48 -12.12 6.74 -11.83
C TYR A 48 -10.62 6.97 -11.72
N ILE A 49 -9.90 6.96 -12.83
CA ILE A 49 -8.46 7.27 -12.85
C ILE A 49 -8.19 8.68 -12.33
N PRO A 50 -8.79 9.76 -12.88
CA PRO A 50 -8.52 11.10 -12.37
C PRO A 50 -8.95 11.26 -10.90
N LYS A 51 -10.09 10.70 -10.51
CA LYS A 51 -10.52 10.74 -9.10
C LYS A 51 -9.51 10.08 -8.16
N THR A 52 -8.98 8.91 -8.53
CA THR A 52 -7.95 8.20 -7.75
C THR A 52 -6.68 9.04 -7.68
N LEU A 53 -6.25 9.62 -8.80
CA LEU A 53 -5.07 10.49 -8.88
C LEU A 53 -5.21 11.72 -7.99
N ASP A 54 -6.28 12.49 -8.17
CA ASP A 54 -6.49 13.75 -7.49
C ASP A 54 -6.57 13.55 -5.96
N GLN A 55 -7.33 12.55 -5.52
CA GLN A 55 -7.45 12.24 -4.11
C GLN A 55 -6.12 11.84 -3.47
N ASN A 56 -5.37 10.94 -4.11
CA ASN A 56 -4.13 10.45 -3.52
C ASN A 56 -2.98 11.46 -3.65
N LEU A 57 -2.91 12.21 -4.74
CA LEU A 57 -1.94 13.30 -4.86
C LEU A 57 -2.20 14.42 -3.85
N PHE A 58 -3.47 14.73 -3.57
CA PHE A 58 -3.84 15.65 -2.49
C PHE A 58 -3.39 15.13 -1.11
N LEU A 59 -3.66 13.86 -0.80
CA LEU A 59 -3.24 13.24 0.47
C LEU A 59 -1.72 13.19 0.61
N LEU A 60 -1.00 12.81 -0.45
CA LEU A 60 0.45 12.79 -0.50
C LEU A 60 1.05 14.20 -0.32
N GLY A 61 0.40 15.23 -0.85
CA GLY A 61 0.83 16.62 -0.70
C GLY A 61 0.53 17.21 0.68
N THR A 62 -0.51 16.71 1.34
CA THR A 62 -1.00 17.25 2.62
C THR A 62 -0.37 16.57 3.83
N TYR A 63 -0.21 15.23 3.75
CA TYR A 63 0.25 14.42 4.88
C TYR A 63 1.61 13.81 4.57
N PRO A 64 2.69 14.21 5.27
CA PRO A 64 4.05 13.74 4.99
C PRO A 64 4.22 12.22 5.19
N ASP A 65 3.48 11.63 6.12
CA ASP A 65 3.56 10.20 6.45
C ASP A 65 2.59 9.33 5.63
N TYR A 66 1.78 9.94 4.74
CA TYR A 66 0.86 9.18 3.91
C TYR A 66 1.60 8.37 2.86
N VAL A 67 1.29 7.09 2.80
CA VAL A 67 1.81 6.13 1.82
C VAL A 67 0.65 5.46 1.11
N PHE A 68 0.74 5.34 -0.21
CA PHE A 68 -0.29 4.73 -1.04
C PHE A 68 0.26 3.56 -1.86
N ASN A 69 -0.55 2.53 -2.00
CA ASN A 69 -0.25 1.35 -2.80
C ASN A 69 -1.28 1.22 -3.91
N PHE A 70 -0.84 1.01 -5.14
CA PHE A 70 -1.73 0.87 -6.27
C PHE A 70 -1.22 -0.18 -7.26
N GLU A 71 -2.12 -1.01 -7.76
CA GLU A 71 -1.80 -2.16 -8.60
C GLU A 71 -2.35 -2.02 -10.03
N GLY A 72 -1.87 -2.89 -10.94
CA GLY A 72 -2.35 -3.03 -12.30
C GLY A 72 -1.62 -2.13 -13.31
N GLY A 73 -0.75 -2.73 -14.13
CA GLY A 73 0.05 -2.05 -15.14
C GLY A 73 -0.77 -1.25 -16.15
N ILE A 74 -1.96 -1.76 -16.53
CA ILE A 74 -2.88 -1.08 -17.45
C ILE A 74 -3.33 0.30 -16.92
N LYS A 75 -3.53 0.42 -15.60
CA LYS A 75 -3.96 1.67 -14.97
C LYS A 75 -2.85 2.72 -15.06
N TYR A 76 -1.59 2.31 -14.86
CA TYR A 76 -0.42 3.19 -15.04
C TYR A 76 -0.21 3.59 -16.50
N GLN A 77 -0.52 2.70 -17.47
CA GLN A 77 -0.50 3.06 -18.86
C GLN A 77 -1.55 4.14 -19.17
N TRP A 78 -2.78 4.00 -18.68
CA TRP A 78 -3.80 5.04 -18.85
C TRP A 78 -3.41 6.36 -18.18
N MET A 79 -2.82 6.30 -16.99
CA MET A 79 -2.29 7.51 -16.32
C MET A 79 -1.22 8.21 -17.16
N LYS A 80 -0.28 7.44 -17.72
CA LYS A 80 0.77 7.97 -18.59
C LYS A 80 0.21 8.61 -19.87
N GLU A 81 -0.80 7.97 -20.48
CA GLU A 81 -1.37 8.38 -21.76
C GLU A 81 -2.32 9.58 -21.63
N TYR A 82 -3.23 9.53 -20.65
CA TYR A 82 -4.31 10.51 -20.51
C TYR A 82 -4.07 11.58 -19.44
N TYR A 83 -3.18 11.33 -18.48
CA TYR A 83 -2.87 12.20 -17.36
C TYR A 83 -1.36 12.38 -17.14
N PRO A 84 -0.60 12.78 -18.16
CA PRO A 84 0.87 12.80 -18.12
C PRO A 84 1.44 13.70 -17.02
N HIS A 85 0.79 14.81 -16.71
CA HIS A 85 1.23 15.71 -15.63
C HIS A 85 1.16 15.01 -14.25
N GLN A 86 0.01 14.40 -13.93
CA GLN A 86 -0.16 13.66 -12.67
C GLN A 86 0.75 12.42 -12.63
N TYR A 87 0.98 11.77 -13.77
CA TYR A 87 1.89 10.64 -13.86
C TYR A 87 3.33 11.02 -13.50
N GLU A 88 3.83 12.20 -13.88
CA GLU A 88 5.14 12.68 -13.44
C GLU A 88 5.19 12.94 -11.91
N LEU A 89 4.11 13.42 -11.31
CA LEU A 89 4.00 13.56 -9.86
C LEU A 89 4.05 12.19 -9.16
N ILE A 90 3.35 11.18 -9.70
CA ILE A 90 3.43 9.80 -9.18
C ILE A 90 4.88 9.30 -9.21
N LYS A 91 5.59 9.46 -10.31
CA LYS A 91 7.00 9.05 -10.44
C LYS A 91 7.89 9.70 -9.38
N ARG A 92 7.60 10.93 -8.99
CA ARG A 92 8.28 11.60 -7.88
C ARG A 92 7.98 10.88 -6.56
N TYR A 93 6.70 10.63 -6.25
CA TYR A 93 6.31 9.96 -5.01
C TYR A 93 6.78 8.50 -4.94
N ILE A 94 6.92 7.82 -6.09
CA ILE A 94 7.56 6.48 -6.16
C ILE A 94 9.02 6.58 -5.72
N ARG A 95 9.79 7.57 -6.23
CA ARG A 95 11.18 7.78 -5.83
C ARG A 95 11.34 8.18 -4.37
N GLU A 96 10.36 8.87 -3.80
CA GLU A 96 10.29 9.23 -2.40
C GLU A 96 9.85 8.06 -1.49
N GLY A 97 9.49 6.89 -2.05
CA GLY A 97 9.00 5.74 -1.29
C GLY A 97 7.61 5.93 -0.68
N ARG A 98 6.81 6.83 -1.24
CA ARG A 98 5.47 7.17 -0.74
C ARG A 98 4.32 6.70 -1.63
N TRP A 99 4.64 6.30 -2.85
CA TRP A 99 3.72 5.60 -3.75
C TRP A 99 4.36 4.28 -4.17
N HIS A 100 3.74 3.16 -3.85
CA HIS A 100 4.22 1.84 -4.21
C HIS A 100 3.40 1.25 -5.34
N VAL A 101 4.10 0.82 -6.40
CA VAL A 101 3.51 0.00 -7.45
C VAL A 101 3.49 -1.43 -6.94
N THR A 102 2.31 -1.92 -6.59
CA THR A 102 2.10 -3.27 -6.08
C THR A 102 1.54 -4.18 -7.17
N GLY A 103 1.82 -5.48 -7.02
CA GLY A 103 1.46 -6.45 -8.04
C GLY A 103 2.35 -6.34 -9.29
N SER A 104 2.55 -7.49 -9.95
CA SER A 104 3.40 -7.59 -11.15
C SER A 104 2.59 -7.87 -12.42
N THR A 105 1.26 -7.84 -12.32
CA THR A 105 0.35 -8.19 -13.40
C THR A 105 -0.12 -6.97 -14.18
N TRP A 106 -0.50 -7.19 -15.43
CA TRP A 106 -1.09 -6.16 -16.28
C TRP A 106 -2.39 -5.61 -15.68
N ASP A 107 -3.23 -6.50 -15.18
CA ASP A 107 -4.42 -6.17 -14.39
C ASP A 107 -4.53 -7.11 -13.18
N ALA A 108 -5.42 -6.81 -12.24
CA ALA A 108 -5.67 -7.67 -11.10
C ALA A 108 -6.16 -9.05 -11.56
N THR A 109 -5.50 -10.09 -11.10
CA THR A 109 -5.92 -11.48 -11.37
C THR A 109 -6.96 -11.89 -10.34
N ASP A 110 -8.11 -12.38 -10.80
CA ASP A 110 -9.05 -13.08 -9.95
C ASP A 110 -8.42 -14.43 -9.52
N PRO A 111 -8.32 -14.72 -8.20
CA PRO A 111 -7.81 -16.00 -7.72
C PRO A 111 -8.64 -17.20 -8.18
N ASN A 112 -9.86 -16.98 -8.65
CA ASN A 112 -10.73 -18.02 -9.22
C ASN A 112 -10.51 -18.24 -10.72
N LEU A 113 -9.72 -17.38 -11.40
CA LEU A 113 -9.33 -17.62 -12.79
C LEU A 113 -8.30 -18.74 -12.85
N SER A 114 -8.69 -19.83 -13.49
CA SER A 114 -7.77 -20.92 -13.81
C SER A 114 -6.76 -20.49 -14.87
N LEU A 115 -5.49 -20.55 -14.56
CA LEU A 115 -4.39 -20.24 -15.48
C LEU A 115 -4.31 -21.18 -16.70
N ILE A 116 -5.07 -22.29 -16.69
CA ILE A 116 -5.13 -23.24 -17.81
C ILE A 116 -6.12 -22.83 -18.91
N HIS A 117 -6.85 -21.76 -18.72
CA HIS A 117 -7.82 -21.22 -19.69
C HIS A 117 -7.40 -19.87 -20.29
N ILE A 118 -6.14 -19.46 -20.07
CA ILE A 118 -5.55 -18.28 -20.69
C ILE A 118 -4.71 -18.67 -21.89
#